data_c6c1034b641295bc4f50f165fac5e478
#
_entry.id   c6c1034b641295bc4f50f165fac5e478
#
_cell.length_a   1.000
_cell.length_b   1.000
_cell.length_c   1.000
_cell.angle_alpha   90.00
_cell.angle_beta   90.00
_cell.angle_gamma   90.00
#
_symmetry.space_group_name_H-M   'P 1'
#
loop_
_entity.id
_entity.type
_entity.pdbx_description
1 polymer ?
#
loop_
_entity_poly.entity_id
_entity_poly.type
_entity_poly.pdbx_seq_one_letter_code
_entity_poly.pdbx_strand_id
1 'polypeptide(L)'
;MTLDIISHSLTQTQRLGMRLGDLLRGGELILLDGQLGTGKTTLTQGLAQGMGITDVINSPTFTLLKEYHSSVSPVPVQIQGMVPSQHPYDGLALYHFDLYRLDDPEEMIDLGFEDYFYGSGVCVVEWADKANLLWPAERLNIRLKVLSETKRSLRFIATGAHYCELLRLFQKNTYATTGS
;
A
#
# COMPACT_ATOMS: atom_id res chain seq x y z
N MET A 1 10.51 -2.44 -12.68
CA MET A 1 10.47 -0.98 -12.96
C MET A 1 10.76 -0.22 -11.67
N THR A 2 11.49 0.89 -11.75
CA THR A 2 11.82 1.72 -10.57
C THR A 2 11.47 3.17 -10.85
N LEU A 3 10.94 3.88 -9.83
CA LEU A 3 10.60 5.29 -9.86
C LEU A 3 11.04 5.95 -8.56
N ASP A 4 11.80 7.05 -8.65
CA ASP A 4 12.23 7.85 -7.51
C ASP A 4 11.46 9.18 -7.48
N ILE A 5 10.91 9.53 -6.31
CA ILE A 5 10.18 10.77 -6.08
C ILE A 5 10.71 11.43 -4.79
N ILE A 6 10.89 12.75 -4.82
CA ILE A 6 11.17 13.53 -3.61
C ILE A 6 9.87 14.21 -3.18
N SER A 7 9.43 13.91 -1.97
CA SER A 7 8.35 14.63 -1.29
C SER A 7 8.95 15.74 -0.43
N HIS A 8 8.37 16.94 -0.50
CA HIS A 8 8.85 18.13 0.20
C HIS A 8 8.07 18.43 1.50
N SER A 9 7.03 17.63 1.79
CA SER A 9 6.22 17.74 3.02
C SER A 9 5.48 16.45 3.31
N LEU A 10 5.00 16.28 4.56
CA LEU A 10 4.11 15.17 4.93
C LEU A 10 2.82 15.19 4.10
N THR A 11 2.26 16.38 3.86
CA THR A 11 1.07 16.55 3.00
C THR A 11 1.33 16.05 1.58
N GLN A 12 2.50 16.31 1.02
CA GLN A 12 2.84 15.80 -0.32
C GLN A 12 3.03 14.28 -0.30
N THR A 13 3.62 13.71 0.75
CA THR A 13 3.71 12.25 0.92
C THR A 13 2.32 11.62 0.96
N GLN A 14 1.39 12.22 1.72
CA GLN A 14 0.00 11.76 1.80
C GLN A 14 -0.72 11.84 0.43
N ARG A 15 -0.52 12.94 -0.32
CA ARG A 15 -1.08 13.08 -1.68
C ARG A 15 -0.53 12.04 -2.66
N LEU A 16 0.75 11.68 -2.55
CA LEU A 16 1.32 10.58 -3.33
C LEU A 16 0.63 9.25 -2.99
N GLY A 17 0.42 8.99 -1.69
CA GLY A 17 -0.36 7.84 -1.24
C GLY A 17 -1.76 7.82 -1.84
N MET A 18 -2.48 8.95 -1.79
CA MET A 18 -3.84 9.07 -2.32
C MET A 18 -3.90 8.76 -3.82
N ARG A 19 -2.98 9.33 -4.62
CA ARG A 19 -2.90 9.04 -6.07
C ARG A 19 -2.60 7.57 -6.38
N LEU A 20 -1.79 6.92 -5.55
CA LEU A 20 -1.54 5.49 -5.70
C LEU A 20 -2.78 4.69 -5.31
N GLY A 21 -3.43 5.05 -4.19
CA GLY A 21 -4.66 4.42 -3.69
C GLY A 21 -5.80 4.45 -4.71
N ASP A 22 -5.97 5.56 -5.44
CA ASP A 22 -6.97 5.70 -6.52
C ASP A 22 -6.80 4.66 -7.65
N LEU A 23 -5.61 4.10 -7.80
CA LEU A 23 -5.28 3.12 -8.85
C LEU A 23 -5.43 1.66 -8.40
N LEU A 24 -5.52 1.41 -7.11
CA LEU A 24 -5.62 0.06 -6.57
C LEU A 24 -6.99 -0.55 -6.86
N ARG A 25 -7.01 -1.86 -7.12
CA ARG A 25 -8.23 -2.59 -7.50
C ARG A 25 -8.49 -3.84 -6.66
N GLY A 26 -7.54 -4.22 -5.81
CA GLY A 26 -7.57 -5.39 -4.94
C GLY A 26 -6.61 -6.49 -5.39
N GLY A 27 -6.07 -7.19 -4.42
CA GLY A 27 -5.03 -8.20 -4.62
C GLY A 27 -3.61 -7.63 -4.66
N GLU A 28 -3.44 -6.31 -4.46
CA GLU A 28 -2.10 -5.73 -4.45
C GLU A 28 -1.42 -5.91 -3.08
N LEU A 29 -0.11 -6.23 -3.12
CA LEU A 29 0.79 -6.26 -1.99
C LEU A 29 1.80 -5.10 -2.09
N ILE A 30 1.76 -4.20 -1.13
CA ILE A 30 2.62 -3.02 -1.03
C ILE A 30 3.47 -3.13 0.23
N LEU A 31 4.78 -3.20 0.06
CA LEU A 31 5.75 -3.31 1.14
C LEU A 31 6.41 -1.96 1.39
N LEU A 32 6.37 -1.49 2.64
CA LEU A 32 6.92 -0.20 3.06
C LEU A 32 8.14 -0.41 3.95
N ASP A 33 9.30 0.00 3.45
CA ASP A 33 10.57 -0.04 4.16
C ASP A 33 11.02 1.37 4.53
N GLY A 34 11.61 1.53 5.69
CA GLY A 34 12.16 2.80 6.16
C GLY A 34 12.16 2.87 7.68
N GLN A 35 13.08 3.66 8.22
CA GLN A 35 13.20 3.86 9.65
C GLN A 35 11.98 4.58 10.26
N LEU A 36 11.92 4.64 11.58
CA LEU A 36 10.88 5.37 12.29
C LEU A 36 10.86 6.85 11.84
N GLY A 37 9.67 7.41 11.63
CA GLY A 37 9.48 8.81 11.24
C GLY A 37 9.72 9.10 9.75
N THR A 38 9.94 8.10 8.90
CA THR A 38 10.12 8.30 7.45
C THR A 38 8.83 8.64 6.71
N GLY A 39 7.65 8.38 7.30
CA GLY A 39 6.35 8.68 6.72
C GLY A 39 5.61 7.47 6.14
N LYS A 40 5.94 6.24 6.56
CA LYS A 40 5.22 5.01 6.13
C LYS A 40 3.73 5.12 6.42
N THR A 41 3.37 5.39 7.66
CA THR A 41 1.96 5.54 8.07
C THR A 41 1.29 6.72 7.36
N THR A 42 2.01 7.84 7.12
CA THR A 42 1.49 8.98 6.34
C THR A 42 1.16 8.56 4.90
N LEU A 43 2.02 7.76 4.27
CA LEU A 43 1.76 7.22 2.94
C LEU A 43 0.56 6.27 2.95
N THR A 44 0.45 5.40 3.97
CA THR A 44 -0.68 4.48 4.15
C THR A 44 -2.01 5.22 4.37
N GLN A 45 -1.99 6.32 5.13
CA GLN A 45 -3.16 7.20 5.29
C GLN A 45 -3.62 7.76 3.94
N GLY A 46 -2.68 8.20 3.11
CA GLY A 46 -2.99 8.63 1.75
C GLY A 46 -3.56 7.51 0.89
N LEU A 47 -2.94 6.32 0.91
CA LEU A 47 -3.44 5.14 0.20
C LEU A 47 -4.89 4.84 0.55
N ALA A 48 -5.21 4.78 1.83
CA ALA A 48 -6.56 4.53 2.32
C ALA A 48 -7.56 5.60 1.81
N GLN A 49 -7.18 6.87 1.85
CA GLN A 49 -8.01 7.96 1.30
C GLN A 49 -8.29 7.77 -0.19
N GLY A 50 -7.27 7.42 -0.99
CA GLY A 50 -7.43 7.13 -2.42
C GLY A 50 -8.33 5.93 -2.69
N MET A 51 -8.31 4.92 -1.80
CA MET A 51 -9.22 3.78 -1.86
C MET A 51 -10.66 4.11 -1.43
N GLY A 52 -10.95 5.34 -0.99
CA GLY A 52 -12.27 5.74 -0.49
C GLY A 52 -12.56 5.28 0.94
N ILE A 53 -11.53 5.00 1.73
CA ILE A 53 -11.65 4.67 3.16
C ILE A 53 -11.68 5.97 3.95
N THR A 54 -12.71 6.14 4.79
CA THR A 54 -12.93 7.34 5.60
C THR A 54 -12.48 7.19 7.05
N ASP A 55 -12.11 5.96 7.45
CA ASP A 55 -11.62 5.68 8.79
C ASP A 55 -10.28 6.36 9.07
N VAL A 56 -10.02 6.62 10.36
CA VAL A 56 -8.73 7.13 10.80
C VAL A 56 -7.69 6.01 10.79
N ILE A 57 -6.72 6.12 9.89
CA ILE A 57 -5.65 5.13 9.75
C ILE A 57 -4.54 5.44 10.77
N ASN A 58 -4.30 4.49 11.66
CA ASN A 58 -3.20 4.50 12.62
C ASN A 58 -2.37 3.23 12.46
N SER A 59 -1.05 3.33 12.72
CA SER A 59 -0.17 2.16 12.68
C SER A 59 -0.65 1.07 13.65
N PRO A 60 -0.78 -0.19 13.21
CA PRO A 60 -1.18 -1.32 14.05
C PRO A 60 0.01 -1.94 14.84
N THR A 61 0.94 -1.12 15.35
CA THR A 61 2.17 -1.58 16.03
C THR A 61 1.92 -2.58 17.16
N PHE A 62 0.77 -2.52 17.82
CA PHE A 62 0.42 -3.41 18.93
C PHE A 62 -0.43 -4.61 18.54
N THR A 63 -1.14 -4.53 17.41
CA THR A 63 -2.11 -5.55 16.95
C THR A 63 -1.63 -6.32 15.73
N LEU A 64 -0.48 -5.97 15.17
CA LEU A 64 0.11 -6.45 13.91
C LEU A 64 -0.74 -6.18 12.66
N LEU A 65 -2.05 -6.27 12.74
CA LEU A 65 -3.00 -6.11 11.62
C LEU A 65 -4.18 -5.24 12.04
N LYS A 66 -4.58 -4.34 11.15
CA LYS A 66 -5.89 -3.68 11.14
C LYS A 66 -6.51 -3.81 9.76
N GLU A 67 -7.81 -4.00 9.75
CA GLU A 67 -8.63 -4.11 8.55
C GLU A 67 -9.55 -2.90 8.43
N TYR A 68 -9.62 -2.33 7.22
CA TYR A 68 -10.45 -1.19 6.87
C TYR A 68 -11.20 -1.48 5.57
N HIS A 69 -12.38 -0.90 5.40
CA HIS A 69 -13.20 -1.08 4.21
C HIS A 69 -13.53 0.25 3.57
N SER A 70 -13.46 0.28 2.23
CA SER A 70 -13.92 1.43 1.46
C SER A 70 -15.44 1.58 1.62
N SER A 71 -15.90 2.80 1.84
CA SER A 71 -17.33 3.14 1.81
C SER A 71 -17.86 3.36 0.40
N VAL A 72 -16.98 3.34 -0.61
CA VAL A 72 -17.33 3.49 -2.03
C VAL A 72 -17.36 2.11 -2.67
N SER A 73 -18.53 1.69 -3.17
CA SER A 73 -18.61 0.48 -3.99
C SER A 73 -17.71 0.65 -5.23
N PRO A 74 -16.84 -0.32 -5.54
CA PRO A 74 -16.08 -0.27 -6.78
C PRO A 74 -17.06 -0.19 -7.95
N VAL A 75 -16.87 0.78 -8.85
CA VAL A 75 -17.61 0.82 -10.11
C VAL A 75 -17.37 -0.54 -10.79
N PRO A 76 -18.41 -1.31 -11.13
CA PRO A 76 -18.22 -2.61 -11.72
C PRO A 76 -17.55 -2.44 -13.08
N VAL A 77 -16.24 -2.63 -13.15
CA VAL A 77 -15.58 -2.92 -14.41
C VAL A 77 -15.98 -4.36 -14.72
N GLN A 78 -16.87 -4.53 -15.68
CA GLN A 78 -17.25 -5.85 -16.20
C GLN A 78 -16.02 -6.48 -16.87
N ILE A 79 -15.19 -7.13 -16.08
CA ILE A 79 -14.19 -8.07 -16.60
C ILE A 79 -14.92 -9.40 -16.71
N GLN A 80 -15.21 -9.82 -17.94
CA GLN A 80 -15.80 -11.12 -18.23
C GLN A 80 -14.95 -12.22 -17.59
N GLY A 81 -15.52 -12.94 -16.60
CA GLY A 81 -14.89 -14.09 -15.95
C GLY A 81 -14.54 -13.95 -14.48
N MET A 82 -14.74 -12.80 -13.84
CA MET A 82 -14.59 -12.67 -12.39
C MET A 82 -15.90 -13.00 -11.68
N VAL A 83 -15.84 -13.95 -10.74
CA VAL A 83 -16.92 -14.23 -9.79
C VAL A 83 -17.08 -13.02 -8.88
N PRO A 84 -18.29 -12.45 -8.70
CA PRO A 84 -18.51 -11.37 -7.75
C PRO A 84 -18.10 -11.80 -6.34
N SER A 85 -17.33 -10.98 -5.64
CA SER A 85 -16.95 -11.23 -4.25
C SER A 85 -18.24 -11.32 -3.40
N GLN A 86 -18.41 -12.42 -2.67
CA GLN A 86 -19.56 -12.66 -1.80
C GLN A 86 -19.39 -12.05 -0.39
N HIS A 87 -18.60 -10.99 -0.24
CA HIS A 87 -18.44 -10.33 1.04
C HIS A 87 -19.58 -9.31 1.28
N PRO A 88 -20.15 -9.24 2.51
CA PRO A 88 -21.24 -8.35 2.85
C PRO A 88 -20.87 -6.86 2.84
N TYR A 89 -19.60 -6.52 2.58
CA TYR A 89 -19.10 -5.16 2.43
C TYR A 89 -18.76 -4.93 0.96
N ASP A 90 -19.52 -4.08 0.29
CA ASP A 90 -19.35 -3.74 -1.15
C ASP A 90 -18.08 -2.93 -1.46
N GLY A 91 -17.21 -2.71 -0.49
CA GLY A 91 -16.01 -1.88 -0.61
C GLY A 91 -14.71 -2.68 -0.64
N LEU A 92 -13.69 -2.10 -1.28
CA LEU A 92 -12.34 -2.66 -1.31
C LEU A 92 -11.75 -2.68 0.11
N ALA A 93 -11.23 -3.83 0.56
CA ALA A 93 -10.58 -3.98 1.84
C ALA A 93 -9.11 -3.52 1.78
N LEU A 94 -8.66 -2.85 2.85
CA LEU A 94 -7.26 -2.55 3.14
C LEU A 94 -6.83 -3.33 4.38
N TYR A 95 -5.84 -4.20 4.22
CA TYR A 95 -5.17 -4.91 5.30
C TYR A 95 -3.86 -4.21 5.61
N HIS A 96 -3.81 -3.49 6.74
CA HIS A 96 -2.65 -2.73 7.17
C HIS A 96 -1.88 -3.49 8.25
N PHE A 97 -0.69 -3.93 7.90
CA PHE A 97 0.24 -4.65 8.78
C PHE A 97 1.37 -3.75 9.25
N ASP A 98 1.82 -3.93 10.49
CA ASP A 98 3.02 -3.30 11.04
C ASP A 98 3.87 -4.36 11.76
N LEU A 99 5.04 -4.68 11.19
CA LEU A 99 5.92 -5.71 11.70
C LEU A 99 7.01 -5.18 12.64
N TYR A 100 6.91 -3.93 13.11
CA TYR A 100 7.93 -3.32 13.98
C TYR A 100 8.29 -4.19 15.18
N ARG A 101 7.29 -4.84 15.80
CA ARG A 101 7.44 -5.70 16.99
C ARG A 101 7.53 -7.19 16.69
N LEU A 102 7.56 -7.56 15.41
CA LEU A 102 7.74 -8.95 15.03
C LEU A 102 9.18 -9.37 15.35
N ASP A 103 9.33 -10.37 16.20
CA ASP A 103 10.63 -10.91 16.59
C ASP A 103 11.01 -12.07 15.68
N ASP A 104 10.05 -12.93 15.31
CA ASP A 104 10.25 -14.10 14.47
C ASP A 104 9.31 -14.05 13.24
N PRO A 105 9.84 -14.08 12.01
CA PRO A 105 9.02 -14.16 10.80
C PRO A 105 8.10 -15.39 10.75
N GLU A 106 8.41 -16.49 11.44
CA GLU A 106 7.58 -17.70 11.48
C GLU A 106 6.22 -17.43 12.15
N GLU A 107 6.13 -16.44 13.06
CA GLU A 107 4.87 -16.03 13.67
C GLU A 107 3.84 -15.59 12.62
N MET A 108 4.29 -15.01 11.49
CA MET A 108 3.39 -14.63 10.38
C MET A 108 2.77 -15.84 9.71
N ILE A 109 3.54 -16.92 9.56
CA ILE A 109 3.06 -18.17 8.94
C ILE A 109 1.95 -18.76 9.81
N ASP A 110 2.18 -18.82 11.11
CA ASP A 110 1.22 -19.38 12.09
C ASP A 110 -0.08 -18.57 12.15
N LEU A 111 -0.03 -17.26 11.86
CA LEU A 111 -1.18 -16.36 11.82
C LEU A 111 -1.92 -16.38 10.47
N GLY A 112 -1.48 -17.17 9.49
CA GLY A 112 -2.17 -17.35 8.21
C GLY A 112 -2.13 -16.14 7.29
N PHE A 113 -1.05 -15.33 7.34
CA PHE A 113 -0.93 -14.12 6.53
C PHE A 113 -0.95 -14.35 5.02
N GLU A 114 -0.66 -15.55 4.56
CA GLU A 114 -0.75 -15.90 3.14
C GLU A 114 -2.16 -15.68 2.57
N ASP A 115 -3.21 -15.93 3.35
CA ASP A 115 -4.59 -15.72 2.93
C ASP A 115 -4.89 -14.25 2.58
N TYR A 116 -4.22 -13.32 3.24
CA TYR A 116 -4.32 -11.89 2.94
C TYR A 116 -3.53 -11.51 1.69
N PHE A 117 -2.31 -12.04 1.51
CA PHE A 117 -1.44 -11.68 0.39
C PHE A 117 -1.96 -12.19 -0.96
N TYR A 118 -2.69 -13.29 -0.96
CA TYR A 118 -3.31 -13.88 -2.15
C TYR A 118 -4.83 -13.63 -2.21
N GLY A 119 -5.36 -12.83 -1.29
CA GLY A 119 -6.78 -12.46 -1.24
C GLY A 119 -7.13 -11.33 -2.21
N SER A 120 -8.37 -10.87 -2.14
CA SER A 120 -8.92 -9.82 -2.99
C SER A 120 -8.75 -8.40 -2.44
N GLY A 121 -8.25 -8.24 -1.22
CA GLY A 121 -7.98 -6.93 -0.61
C GLY A 121 -6.60 -6.39 -0.98
N VAL A 122 -6.34 -5.15 -0.61
CA VAL A 122 -5.02 -4.52 -0.71
C VAL A 122 -4.26 -4.73 0.59
N CYS A 123 -3.07 -5.29 0.53
CA CYS A 123 -2.19 -5.44 1.69
C CYS A 123 -1.12 -4.34 1.69
N VAL A 124 -1.01 -3.60 2.80
CA VAL A 124 0.07 -2.65 3.05
C VAL A 124 0.83 -3.11 4.30
N VAL A 125 2.13 -3.34 4.16
CA VAL A 125 2.98 -3.88 5.22
C VAL A 125 4.08 -2.89 5.56
N GLU A 126 4.05 -2.31 6.77
CA GLU A 126 5.15 -1.49 7.31
C GLU A 126 6.22 -2.39 7.94
N TRP A 127 7.49 -2.00 7.86
CA TRP A 127 8.65 -2.77 8.34
C TRP A 127 8.78 -4.13 7.64
N ALA A 128 8.50 -4.15 6.35
CA ALA A 128 8.49 -5.37 5.55
C ALA A 128 9.86 -6.07 5.46
N ASP A 129 10.95 -5.33 5.67
CA ASP A 129 12.31 -5.86 5.71
C ASP A 129 12.53 -6.90 6.82
N LYS A 130 11.68 -6.93 7.86
CA LYS A 130 11.73 -7.94 8.92
C LYS A 130 11.35 -9.35 8.48
N ALA A 131 10.63 -9.49 7.37
CA ALA A 131 10.12 -10.78 6.87
C ALA A 131 10.42 -11.01 5.38
N ASN A 132 11.59 -10.59 4.92
CA ASN A 132 11.98 -10.57 3.50
C ASN A 132 11.77 -11.89 2.73
N LEU A 133 11.86 -13.03 3.37
CA LEU A 133 11.74 -14.34 2.74
C LEU A 133 10.28 -14.79 2.51
N LEU A 134 9.31 -14.11 3.13
CA LEU A 134 7.90 -14.49 3.06
C LEU A 134 7.14 -13.83 1.91
N TRP A 135 7.70 -12.79 1.30
CA TRP A 135 6.96 -11.99 0.32
C TRP A 135 6.86 -12.66 -1.04
N PRO A 136 5.66 -12.66 -1.65
CA PRO A 136 5.49 -13.03 -3.06
C PRO A 136 6.46 -12.32 -3.98
N ALA A 137 6.85 -12.98 -5.08
CA ALA A 137 7.81 -12.42 -6.05
C ALA A 137 7.27 -11.15 -6.71
N GLU A 138 5.99 -11.11 -7.05
CA GLU A 138 5.32 -9.96 -7.65
C GLU A 138 4.75 -9.04 -6.57
N ARG A 139 5.23 -7.81 -6.51
CA ARG A 139 4.85 -6.84 -5.48
C ARG A 139 5.32 -5.43 -5.80
N LEU A 140 4.84 -4.45 -5.04
CA LEU A 140 5.36 -3.09 -5.02
C LEU A 140 6.12 -2.83 -3.72
N ASN A 141 7.43 -2.64 -3.78
CA ASN A 141 8.22 -2.16 -2.65
C ASN A 141 8.34 -0.64 -2.71
N ILE A 142 8.16 0.04 -1.58
CA ILE A 142 8.36 1.49 -1.44
C ILE A 142 9.32 1.73 -0.29
N ARG A 143 10.51 2.25 -0.62
CA ARG A 143 11.53 2.61 0.38
C ARG A 143 11.48 4.09 0.67
N LEU A 144 11.29 4.44 1.94
CA LEU A 144 11.22 5.82 2.39
C LEU A 144 12.49 6.18 3.18
N LYS A 145 13.07 7.34 2.85
CA LYS A 145 14.22 7.90 3.57
C LYS A 145 13.99 9.37 3.90
N VAL A 146 14.39 9.77 5.09
CA VAL A 146 14.44 11.20 5.48
C VAL A 146 15.62 11.85 4.77
N LEU A 147 15.39 12.92 4.04
CA LEU A 147 16.43 13.78 3.43
C LEU A 147 16.69 15.03 4.24
N SER A 148 15.62 15.58 4.83
CA SER A 148 15.69 16.74 5.74
C SER A 148 14.46 16.72 6.65
N GLU A 149 14.30 17.72 7.50
CA GLU A 149 13.14 17.85 8.39
C GLU A 149 11.81 17.68 7.65
N THR A 150 11.66 18.29 6.48
CA THR A 150 10.42 18.25 5.68
C THR A 150 10.47 17.32 4.49
N LYS A 151 11.67 16.94 3.99
CA LYS A 151 11.83 16.22 2.72
C LYS A 151 12.02 14.73 2.94
N ARG A 152 11.40 13.94 2.06
CA ARG A 152 11.49 12.48 2.00
C ARG A 152 11.85 12.03 0.59
N SER A 153 12.69 11.02 0.48
CA SER A 153 12.87 10.25 -0.76
C SER A 153 11.99 9.02 -0.69
N LEU A 154 11.21 8.80 -1.75
CA LEU A 154 10.40 7.59 -1.94
C LEU A 154 10.91 6.89 -3.19
N ARG A 155 11.39 5.66 -3.03
CA ARG A 155 11.77 4.79 -4.14
C ARG A 155 10.77 3.67 -4.28
N PHE A 156 10.04 3.67 -5.39
CA PHE A 156 9.09 2.65 -5.79
C PHE A 156 9.80 1.61 -6.66
N ILE A 157 9.65 0.33 -6.32
CA ILE A 157 10.25 -0.80 -7.03
C ILE A 157 9.14 -1.78 -7.32
N ALA A 158 8.71 -1.84 -8.58
CA ALA A 158 7.66 -2.73 -9.06
C ALA A 158 8.25 -4.00 -9.66
N THR A 159 7.79 -5.15 -9.20
CA THR A 159 8.14 -6.49 -9.70
C THR A 159 6.87 -7.18 -10.20
N GLY A 160 6.92 -7.75 -11.41
CA GLY A 160 5.76 -8.33 -12.09
C GLY A 160 5.06 -7.34 -13.03
N ALA A 161 4.33 -7.87 -14.01
CA ALA A 161 3.71 -7.07 -15.07
C ALA A 161 2.65 -6.12 -14.53
N HIS A 162 1.79 -6.62 -13.62
CA HIS A 162 0.72 -5.83 -12.98
C HIS A 162 1.29 -4.60 -12.25
N TYR A 163 2.30 -4.80 -11.40
CA TYR A 163 2.90 -3.71 -10.61
C TYR A 163 3.70 -2.72 -11.49
N CYS A 164 4.31 -3.19 -12.57
CA CYS A 164 4.97 -2.31 -13.53
C CYS A 164 3.96 -1.40 -14.24
N GLU A 165 2.79 -1.93 -14.62
CA GLU A 165 1.72 -1.12 -15.21
C GLU A 165 1.12 -0.14 -14.21
N LEU A 166 0.84 -0.60 -12.98
CA LEU A 166 0.39 0.26 -11.87
C LEU A 166 1.36 1.44 -11.67
N LEU A 167 2.67 1.18 -11.66
CA LEU A 167 3.68 2.22 -11.46
C LEU A 167 3.79 3.18 -12.64
N ARG A 168 3.55 2.73 -13.89
CA ARG A 168 3.46 3.61 -15.07
C ARG A 168 2.27 4.56 -14.98
N LEU A 169 1.10 4.05 -14.61
CA LEU A 169 -0.11 4.86 -14.43
C LEU A 169 0.09 5.87 -13.29
N PHE A 170 0.66 5.45 -12.18
CA PHE A 170 0.99 6.32 -11.05
C PHE A 170 1.95 7.43 -11.47
N GLN A 171 3.02 7.11 -12.21
CA GLN A 171 3.97 8.08 -12.75
C GLN A 171 3.27 9.11 -13.64
N LYS A 172 2.45 8.65 -14.58
CA LYS A 172 1.68 9.52 -15.49
C LYS A 172 0.78 10.48 -14.71
N ASN A 173 0.01 9.98 -13.74
CA ASN A 173 -0.91 10.79 -12.93
C ASN A 173 -0.17 11.77 -12.00
N THR A 174 1.04 11.43 -11.57
CA THR A 174 1.83 12.28 -10.69
C THR A 174 2.40 13.48 -11.43
N TYR A 175 2.87 13.30 -12.67
CA TYR A 175 3.52 14.36 -13.45
C TYR A 175 2.55 15.14 -14.35
N ALA A 176 1.38 14.59 -14.71
CA ALA A 176 0.39 15.30 -15.51
C ALA A 176 -0.22 16.53 -14.80
N THR A 177 -0.17 16.57 -13.46
CA THR A 177 -0.71 17.69 -12.64
C THR A 177 0.30 18.80 -12.38
N THR A 178 1.55 18.69 -12.85
CA THR A 178 2.59 19.73 -12.70
C THR A 178 2.65 20.70 -13.88
N GLY A 179 1.76 20.56 -14.88
CA GLY A 179 1.74 21.33 -16.13
C GLY A 179 0.53 22.29 -16.30
N SER A 180 -0.08 22.72 -15.19
CA SER A 180 -1.20 23.71 -15.24
C SER A 180 -0.86 24.93 -14.45
#